data_488c789a10a95d9346ebb9f581e71343
#
_entry.id   488c789a10a95d9346ebb9f581e71343
#
_cell.length_a   1.000
_cell.length_b   1.000
_cell.length_c   1.000
_cell.angle_alpha   90.00
_cell.angle_beta   90.00
_cell.angle_gamma   90.00
#
_symmetry.space_group_name_H-M   'P 1'
#
loop_
_entity.id
_entity.type
_entity.pdbx_description
1 polymer ?
#
loop_
_entity_poly.entity_id
_entity_poly.type
_entity_poly.pdbx_seq_one_letter_code
_entity_poly.pdbx_strand_id
1 'polypeptide(L)'
;MAEHQINYASGLPVVLTSVDKLVQWGRSNSLWALSYGLACCAIEMMATGGSRYDFDRFGTIFRASPRHSEVMIIAGTLCKKHAEFTRRLYDQMPDPKWVISMGSCANTGGMFNTYSTVQGVDRIIPVDIYVPGCAPRPESFQFALMILQKKIRKEKASRKIAPKRLV
;
A
#
# COMPACT_ATOMS: atom_id res chain seq x y z
N MET A 1 5.96 2.12 -25.26
CA MET A 1 5.36 3.33 -25.87
C MET A 1 3.86 3.08 -25.94
N ALA A 2 3.06 3.76 -25.13
CA ALA A 2 1.61 3.58 -25.12
C ALA A 2 1.04 4.53 -26.18
N GLU A 3 0.44 3.97 -27.23
CA GLU A 3 -0.24 4.71 -28.29
C GLU A 3 -1.35 5.57 -27.69
N HIS A 4 -1.21 6.88 -27.87
CA HIS A 4 -2.28 7.84 -27.67
C HIS A 4 -3.32 7.62 -28.77
N GLN A 5 -4.37 6.89 -28.49
CA GLN A 5 -5.52 6.84 -29.39
C GLN A 5 -6.29 8.18 -29.27
N ILE A 6 -6.11 9.00 -30.29
CA ILE A 6 -6.87 10.24 -30.48
C ILE A 6 -8.17 9.85 -31.21
N ASN A 7 -9.29 9.86 -30.48
CA ASN A 7 -10.60 9.69 -31.10
C ASN A 7 -11.13 11.04 -31.56
N TYR A 8 -11.30 11.21 -32.87
CA TYR A 8 -11.94 12.38 -33.48
C TYR A 8 -13.44 12.21 -33.46
N ALA A 9 -14.13 12.92 -32.61
CA ALA A 9 -15.58 13.13 -32.72
C ALA A 9 -15.80 14.54 -33.23
N SER A 10 -16.49 14.67 -34.41
CA SER A 10 -16.96 15.92 -35.04
C SER A 10 -15.87 16.96 -35.34
N GLY A 11 -14.89 16.62 -36.14
CA GLY A 11 -14.01 17.60 -36.84
C GLY A 11 -13.05 18.42 -35.98
N LEU A 12 -13.10 18.36 -34.65
CA LEU A 12 -12.16 18.96 -33.71
C LEU A 12 -11.40 17.87 -32.98
N PRO A 13 -10.07 17.95 -32.85
CA PRO A 13 -9.29 17.00 -32.06
C PRO A 13 -9.58 17.24 -30.58
N VAL A 14 -10.62 16.61 -30.05
CA VAL A 14 -10.89 16.58 -28.62
C VAL A 14 -10.01 15.47 -28.02
N VAL A 15 -8.97 15.85 -27.26
CA VAL A 15 -8.19 14.91 -26.46
C VAL A 15 -9.08 14.43 -25.32
N LEU A 16 -9.83 13.37 -25.55
CA LEU A 16 -10.59 12.70 -24.50
C LEU A 16 -9.59 11.93 -23.63
N THR A 17 -9.26 12.51 -22.49
CA THR A 17 -8.56 11.76 -21.43
C THR A 17 -9.49 10.64 -21.00
N SER A 18 -9.02 9.37 -21.10
CA SER A 18 -9.87 8.25 -20.70
C SER A 18 -10.24 8.39 -19.22
N VAL A 19 -11.48 8.10 -18.87
CA VAL A 19 -11.97 8.14 -17.48
C VAL A 19 -11.08 7.33 -16.55
N ASP A 20 -10.55 6.19 -17.02
CA ASP A 20 -9.59 5.37 -16.28
C ASP A 20 -8.34 6.15 -15.86
N LYS A 21 -7.79 6.98 -16.74
CA LYS A 21 -6.60 7.79 -16.41
C LYS A 21 -6.90 8.84 -15.34
N LEU A 22 -8.07 9.47 -15.40
CA LEU A 22 -8.52 10.45 -14.39
C LEU A 22 -8.72 9.78 -13.04
N VAL A 23 -9.38 8.62 -13.01
CA VAL A 23 -9.59 7.85 -11.78
C VAL A 23 -8.26 7.41 -11.18
N GLN A 24 -7.33 6.91 -11.98
CA GLN A 24 -6.01 6.49 -11.48
C GLN A 24 -5.16 7.67 -11.02
N TRP A 25 -5.25 8.82 -11.68
CA TRP A 25 -4.62 10.05 -11.22
C TRP A 25 -5.16 10.48 -9.85
N GLY A 26 -6.47 10.50 -9.66
CA GLY A 26 -7.10 10.81 -8.38
C GLY A 26 -6.68 9.85 -7.27
N ARG A 27 -6.77 8.53 -7.52
CA ARG A 27 -6.36 7.49 -6.57
C ARG A 27 -4.89 7.57 -6.19
N SER A 28 -3.99 7.83 -7.17
CA SER A 28 -2.56 7.90 -6.90
C SER A 28 -2.14 9.09 -6.06
N ASN A 29 -2.93 10.18 -6.07
CA ASN A 29 -2.62 11.41 -5.34
C ASN A 29 -3.42 11.56 -4.03
N SER A 30 -4.32 10.63 -3.73
CA SER A 30 -5.12 10.62 -2.49
C SER A 30 -5.17 9.18 -1.94
N LEU A 31 -4.08 8.76 -1.29
CA LEU A 31 -3.94 7.43 -0.71
C LEU A 31 -4.12 7.50 0.80
N TRP A 32 -5.24 7.02 1.28
CA TRP A 32 -5.49 6.94 2.71
C TRP A 32 -4.95 5.64 3.27
N ALA A 33 -4.04 5.75 4.22
CA ALA A 33 -3.27 4.63 4.74
C ALA A 33 -3.80 4.15 6.09
N LEU A 34 -4.09 2.84 6.19
CA LEU A 34 -4.31 2.17 7.46
C LEU A 34 -2.95 1.93 8.12
N SER A 35 -2.70 2.61 9.24
CA SER A 35 -1.50 2.45 10.04
C SER A 35 -1.62 1.22 10.94
N TYR A 36 -1.07 0.07 10.50
CA TYR A 36 -1.04 -1.14 11.30
C TYR A 36 0.37 -1.37 11.86
N GLY A 37 0.66 -0.65 12.95
CA GLY A 37 1.95 -0.69 13.65
C GLY A 37 2.01 -1.81 14.67
N LEU A 38 2.97 -2.73 14.54
CA LEU A 38 3.10 -3.92 15.38
C LEU A 38 4.35 -3.91 16.27
N ALA A 39 5.41 -3.23 15.84
CA ALA A 39 6.70 -3.20 16.55
C ALA A 39 7.48 -1.92 16.22
N CYS A 40 8.82 -1.95 16.33
CA CYS A 40 9.71 -0.79 16.16
C CYS A 40 9.53 -0.06 14.82
N CYS A 41 9.19 -0.73 13.73
CA CYS A 41 8.93 -0.09 12.44
C CYS A 41 7.72 0.88 12.49
N ALA A 42 6.81 0.71 13.46
CA ALA A 42 5.70 1.64 13.66
C ALA A 42 6.19 3.04 14.07
N ILE A 43 7.29 3.13 14.81
CA ILE A 43 7.88 4.41 15.24
C ILE A 43 8.46 5.15 14.05
N GLU A 44 9.14 4.44 13.14
CA GLU A 44 9.63 5.03 11.89
C GLU A 44 8.47 5.45 10.96
N MET A 45 7.39 4.68 10.94
CA MET A 45 6.17 5.05 10.24
C MET A 45 5.55 6.33 10.83
N MET A 46 5.49 6.46 12.15
CA MET A 46 5.03 7.70 12.81
C MET A 46 5.97 8.87 12.51
N ALA A 47 7.28 8.66 12.54
CA ALA A 47 8.27 9.69 12.20
C ALA A 47 8.09 10.21 10.76
N THR A 48 7.67 9.34 9.83
CA THR A 48 7.38 9.72 8.45
C THR A 48 6.21 10.70 8.35
N GLY A 49 5.20 10.57 9.22
CA GLY A 49 4.08 11.51 9.33
C GLY A 49 4.41 12.80 10.08
N GLY A 50 5.60 12.87 10.71
CA GLY A 50 6.05 14.06 11.42
C GLY A 50 6.46 15.20 10.49
N SER A 51 6.61 16.39 11.06
CA SER A 51 6.89 17.64 10.33
C SER A 51 8.19 17.61 9.50
N ARG A 52 9.16 16.80 9.90
CA ARG A 52 10.44 16.67 9.18
C ARG A 52 10.29 15.99 7.82
N TYR A 53 9.40 15.00 7.72
CA TYR A 53 9.25 14.16 6.52
C TYR A 53 7.97 14.48 5.74
N ASP A 54 6.95 14.98 6.42
CA ASP A 54 5.71 15.48 5.84
C ASP A 54 5.09 14.51 4.82
N PHE A 55 4.66 13.36 5.33
CA PHE A 55 4.05 12.31 4.51
C PHE A 55 2.75 12.77 3.83
N ASP A 56 2.06 13.72 4.47
CA ASP A 56 0.78 14.25 4.00
C ASP A 56 0.91 15.01 2.66
N ARG A 57 2.07 15.63 2.37
CA ARG A 57 2.30 16.30 1.09
C ARG A 57 2.24 15.38 -0.13
N PHE A 58 2.38 14.07 0.07
CA PHE A 58 2.21 13.08 -0.99
C PHE A 58 0.74 12.68 -1.19
N GLY A 59 -0.19 13.32 -0.50
CA GLY A 59 -1.61 13.00 -0.52
C GLY A 59 -1.98 11.78 0.31
N THR A 60 -1.17 11.46 1.32
CA THR A 60 -1.34 10.25 2.13
C THR A 60 -1.65 10.64 3.57
N ILE A 61 -2.80 10.22 4.08
CA ILE A 61 -3.25 10.49 5.44
C ILE A 61 -3.38 9.18 6.19
N PHE A 62 -2.86 9.11 7.41
CA PHE A 62 -3.05 7.94 8.28
C PHE A 62 -4.48 7.89 8.81
N ARG A 63 -5.09 6.72 8.68
CA ARG A 63 -6.43 6.41 9.18
C ARG A 63 -6.40 5.21 10.11
N ALA A 64 -7.24 5.24 11.13
CA ALA A 64 -7.35 4.15 12.11
C ALA A 64 -8.35 3.07 11.67
N SER A 65 -9.28 3.39 10.75
CA SER A 65 -10.33 2.46 10.32
C SER A 65 -10.00 1.85 8.96
N PRO A 66 -10.10 0.52 8.81
CA PRO A 66 -9.88 -0.15 7.53
C PRO A 66 -10.93 0.25 6.48
N ARG A 67 -12.13 0.61 6.88
CA ARG A 67 -13.21 1.02 5.96
C ARG A 67 -12.96 2.38 5.28
N HIS A 68 -12.08 3.19 5.86
CA HIS A 68 -11.69 4.51 5.35
C HIS A 68 -10.29 4.51 4.75
N SER A 69 -9.71 3.35 4.49
CA SER A 69 -8.32 3.22 4.04
C SER A 69 -8.24 2.38 2.78
N GLU A 70 -7.36 2.78 1.87
CA GLU A 70 -7.11 2.11 0.60
C GLU A 70 -5.76 1.38 0.59
N VAL A 71 -4.82 1.84 1.43
CA VAL A 71 -3.50 1.24 1.58
C VAL A 71 -3.32 0.72 2.99
N MET A 72 -2.96 -0.54 3.16
CA MET A 72 -2.60 -1.12 4.46
C MET A 72 -1.09 -1.13 4.62
N ILE A 73 -0.60 -0.49 5.69
CA ILE A 73 0.83 -0.49 6.03
C ILE A 73 1.03 -1.40 7.23
N ILE A 74 1.74 -2.50 7.02
CA ILE A 74 2.08 -3.44 8.09
C ILE A 74 3.51 -3.19 8.51
N ALA A 75 3.68 -2.59 9.69
CA ALA A 75 4.97 -2.14 10.19
C ALA A 75 5.40 -2.94 11.42
N GLY A 76 6.29 -3.90 11.22
CA GLY A 76 6.89 -4.67 12.30
C GLY A 76 6.59 -6.16 12.31
N THR A 77 6.87 -6.81 13.44
CA THR A 77 6.77 -8.26 13.61
C THR A 77 5.32 -8.72 13.74
N LEU A 78 4.91 -9.63 12.87
CA LEU A 78 3.58 -10.22 12.92
C LEU A 78 3.59 -11.56 13.65
N CYS A 79 2.84 -11.64 14.76
CA CYS A 79 2.65 -12.89 15.51
C CYS A 79 1.51 -13.71 14.90
N LYS A 80 1.57 -15.04 15.04
CA LYS A 80 0.52 -15.95 14.56
C LYS A 80 -0.87 -15.63 15.14
N LYS A 81 -0.94 -15.19 16.39
CA LYS A 81 -2.21 -14.75 17.01
C LYS A 81 -2.85 -13.56 16.29
N HIS A 82 -2.04 -12.66 15.72
CA HIS A 82 -2.52 -11.51 14.97
C HIS A 82 -2.74 -11.79 13.47
N ALA A 83 -2.32 -12.95 12.98
CA ALA A 83 -2.43 -13.30 11.56
C ALA A 83 -3.89 -13.28 11.08
N GLU A 84 -4.79 -13.91 11.83
CA GLU A 84 -6.22 -13.93 11.51
C GLU A 84 -6.84 -12.52 11.60
N PHE A 85 -6.46 -11.74 12.61
CA PHE A 85 -6.91 -10.36 12.76
C PHE A 85 -6.44 -9.48 11.59
N THR A 86 -5.18 -9.62 11.18
CA THR A 86 -4.63 -8.92 10.00
C THR A 86 -5.43 -9.25 8.75
N ARG A 87 -5.81 -10.52 8.57
CA ARG A 87 -6.63 -10.93 7.44
C ARG A 87 -8.02 -10.29 7.48
N ARG A 88 -8.66 -10.27 8.65
CA ARG A 88 -9.97 -9.62 8.83
C ARG A 88 -9.93 -8.13 8.51
N LEU A 89 -8.87 -7.41 8.96
CA LEU A 89 -8.69 -5.99 8.64
C LEU A 89 -8.55 -5.77 7.12
N TYR A 90 -7.75 -6.62 6.47
CA TYR A 90 -7.59 -6.56 5.02
C TYR A 90 -8.91 -6.79 4.27
N ASP A 91 -9.70 -7.77 4.70
CA ASP A 91 -10.99 -8.08 4.09
C ASP A 91 -12.04 -6.97 4.31
N GLN A 92 -11.90 -6.17 5.39
CA GLN A 92 -12.76 -5.02 5.67
C GLN A 92 -12.42 -3.77 4.85
N MET A 93 -11.26 -3.73 4.21
CA MET A 93 -10.89 -2.60 3.35
C MET A 93 -11.65 -2.63 2.03
N PRO A 94 -12.09 -1.47 1.52
CA PRO A 94 -12.74 -1.37 0.22
C PRO A 94 -11.77 -1.72 -0.92
N ASP A 95 -12.31 -2.20 -2.03
CA ASP A 95 -11.54 -2.37 -3.27
C ASP A 95 -11.59 -1.09 -4.13
N PRO A 96 -10.51 -0.73 -4.79
CA PRO A 96 -9.19 -1.37 -4.84
C PRO A 96 -8.35 -1.06 -3.61
N LYS A 97 -7.56 -2.03 -3.16
CA LYS A 97 -6.69 -1.93 -1.98
C LYS A 97 -5.28 -2.40 -2.29
N TRP A 98 -4.32 -1.82 -1.57
CA TRP A 98 -2.89 -2.13 -1.70
C TRP A 98 -2.28 -2.38 -0.33
N VAL A 99 -1.19 -3.17 -0.31
CA VAL A 99 -0.49 -3.54 0.92
C VAL A 99 0.99 -3.20 0.81
N ILE A 100 1.50 -2.46 1.79
CA ILE A 100 2.93 -2.21 1.97
C ILE A 100 3.41 -2.99 3.19
N SER A 101 4.38 -3.86 2.99
CA SER A 101 5.07 -4.57 4.07
C SER A 101 6.34 -3.81 4.46
N MET A 102 6.39 -3.29 5.69
CA MET A 102 7.46 -2.43 6.18
C MET A 102 8.33 -3.15 7.20
N GLY A 103 9.60 -3.29 6.84
CA GLY A 103 10.65 -3.86 7.67
C GLY A 103 10.87 -5.36 7.47
N SER A 104 12.07 -5.83 7.83
CA SER A 104 12.49 -7.22 7.63
C SER A 104 11.57 -8.22 8.33
N CYS A 105 11.03 -7.85 9.50
CA CYS A 105 10.12 -8.72 10.25
C CYS A 105 8.82 -8.99 9.50
N ALA A 106 8.22 -7.96 8.90
CA ALA A 106 7.00 -8.10 8.09
C ALA A 106 7.30 -8.80 6.76
N ASN A 107 8.47 -8.56 6.16
CA ASN A 107 8.82 -9.10 4.85
C ASN A 107 9.11 -10.61 4.91
N THR A 108 9.93 -11.05 5.87
CA THR A 108 10.44 -12.42 5.93
C THR A 108 10.47 -13.03 7.32
N GLY A 109 9.98 -12.32 8.35
CA GLY A 109 10.14 -12.70 9.75
C GLY A 109 11.39 -12.11 10.39
N GLY A 110 12.34 -11.58 9.60
CA GLY A 110 13.58 -10.99 10.08
C GLY A 110 14.45 -11.98 10.87
N MET A 111 14.96 -11.53 12.01
CA MET A 111 15.74 -12.37 12.92
C MET A 111 14.89 -13.28 13.83
N PHE A 112 13.57 -13.12 13.82
CA PHE A 112 12.65 -13.82 14.71
C PHE A 112 12.06 -15.07 14.06
N ASN A 113 12.89 -16.10 13.89
CA ASN A 113 12.42 -17.41 13.44
C ASN A 113 11.91 -18.24 14.63
N THR A 114 10.77 -17.84 15.18
CA THR A 114 10.15 -18.50 16.33
C THR A 114 8.82 -19.14 15.96
N TYR A 115 8.35 -20.06 16.81
CA TYR A 115 7.05 -20.72 16.60
C TYR A 115 5.87 -19.76 16.64
N SER A 116 6.02 -18.60 17.29
CA SER A 116 4.96 -17.60 17.48
C SER A 116 4.90 -16.54 16.39
N THR A 117 5.94 -16.40 15.57
CA THR A 117 6.02 -15.38 14.51
C THR A 117 5.65 -15.94 13.15
N VAL A 118 5.08 -15.05 12.32
CA VAL A 118 4.78 -15.35 10.91
C VAL A 118 6.00 -14.97 10.08
N GLN A 119 6.48 -15.91 9.27
CA GLN A 119 7.64 -15.71 8.40
C GLN A 119 7.21 -15.08 7.07
N GLY A 120 6.85 -13.80 7.11
CA GLY A 120 6.37 -12.99 5.98
C GLY A 120 4.86 -12.81 5.95
N VAL A 121 4.45 -11.55 5.82
CA VAL A 121 3.02 -11.15 5.72
C VAL A 121 2.38 -11.67 4.43
N ASP A 122 3.17 -11.88 3.40
CA ASP A 122 2.74 -12.39 2.10
C ASP A 122 2.12 -13.80 2.17
N ARG A 123 2.36 -14.53 3.25
CA ARG A 123 1.71 -15.81 3.51
C ARG A 123 0.24 -15.67 3.87
N ILE A 124 -0.18 -14.49 4.39
CA ILE A 124 -1.53 -14.23 4.88
C ILE A 124 -2.32 -13.38 3.90
N ILE A 125 -1.72 -12.29 3.42
CA ILE A 125 -2.34 -11.33 2.49
C ILE A 125 -1.39 -11.01 1.33
N PRO A 126 -1.93 -10.64 0.16
CA PRO A 126 -1.08 -10.23 -0.97
C PRO A 126 -0.37 -8.92 -0.64
N VAL A 127 0.94 -8.87 -0.85
CA VAL A 127 1.76 -7.68 -0.66
C VAL A 127 2.11 -7.08 -2.01
N ASP A 128 1.95 -5.76 -2.13
CA ASP A 128 2.25 -5.01 -3.34
C ASP A 128 3.66 -4.45 -3.35
N ILE A 129 4.14 -4.00 -2.20
CA ILE A 129 5.48 -3.40 -2.05
C ILE A 129 6.11 -3.85 -0.74
N TYR A 130 7.40 -4.17 -0.81
CA TYR A 130 8.23 -4.50 0.33
C TYR A 130 9.22 -3.36 0.60
N VAL A 131 9.30 -2.92 1.85
CA VAL A 131 10.28 -1.94 2.32
C VAL A 131 11.31 -2.66 3.18
N PRO A 132 12.54 -2.84 2.69
CA PRO A 132 13.59 -3.51 3.44
C PRO A 132 14.17 -2.59 4.52
N GLY A 133 14.67 -3.19 5.59
CA GLY A 133 15.34 -2.51 6.70
C GLY A 133 14.89 -3.05 8.06
N CYS A 134 15.68 -2.76 9.10
CA CYS A 134 15.37 -3.17 10.47
C CYS A 134 15.86 -2.09 11.48
N ALA A 135 15.09 -1.06 11.69
CA ALA A 135 13.91 -0.54 10.97
C ALA A 135 14.31 0.21 9.68
N PRO A 136 13.45 0.28 8.65
CA PRO A 136 13.73 1.07 7.46
C PRO A 136 13.61 2.55 7.78
N ARG A 137 14.46 3.37 7.17
CA ARG A 137 14.39 4.82 7.32
C ARG A 137 13.10 5.40 6.73
N PRO A 138 12.60 6.53 7.25
CA PRO A 138 11.43 7.21 6.72
C PRO A 138 11.51 7.51 5.22
N GLU A 139 12.69 7.87 4.71
CA GLU A 139 12.91 8.14 3.29
C GLU A 139 12.68 6.88 2.42
N SER A 140 13.09 5.71 2.91
CA SER A 140 12.85 4.44 2.21
C SER A 140 11.36 4.13 2.10
N PHE A 141 10.61 4.47 3.13
CA PHE A 141 9.16 4.31 3.14
C PHE A 141 8.46 5.31 2.21
N GLN A 142 8.90 6.58 2.19
CA GLN A 142 8.43 7.57 1.22
C GLN A 142 8.71 7.14 -0.23
N PHE A 143 9.88 6.59 -0.48
CA PHE A 143 10.23 6.04 -1.79
C PHE A 143 9.30 4.89 -2.20
N ALA A 144 9.00 3.99 -1.27
CA ALA A 144 8.04 2.90 -1.49
C ALA A 144 6.64 3.43 -1.86
N LEU A 145 6.19 4.51 -1.19
CA LEU A 145 4.93 5.17 -1.55
C LEU A 145 4.96 5.70 -2.99
N MET A 146 6.04 6.37 -3.39
CA MET A 146 6.19 6.86 -4.77
C MET A 146 6.17 5.72 -5.80
N ILE A 147 6.76 4.56 -5.47
CA ILE A 147 6.67 3.36 -6.31
C ILE A 147 5.22 2.88 -6.40
N LEU A 148 4.49 2.85 -5.28
CA LEU A 148 3.08 2.47 -5.26
C LEU A 148 2.23 3.40 -6.13
N GLN A 149 2.43 4.72 -6.02
CA GLN A 149 1.74 5.71 -6.85
C GLN A 149 2.00 5.48 -8.35
N LYS A 150 3.25 5.17 -8.72
CA LYS A 150 3.61 4.82 -10.11
C LYS A 150 2.94 3.51 -10.55
N LYS A 151 2.82 2.54 -9.67
CA LYS A 151 2.14 1.26 -9.93
C LYS A 151 0.65 1.50 -10.18
N ILE A 152 -0.02 2.27 -9.32
CA ILE A 152 -1.44 2.59 -9.43
C ILE A 152 -1.74 3.30 -10.75
N ARG A 153 -0.93 4.27 -11.18
CA ARG A 153 -1.10 4.98 -12.46
C ARG A 153 -1.02 4.08 -13.68
N LYS A 154 -0.33 2.93 -13.58
CA LYS A 154 -0.20 1.95 -14.67
C LYS A 154 -1.30 0.88 -14.66
N GLU A 155 -2.01 0.72 -13.57
CA GLU A 155 -3.09 -0.28 -13.42
C GLU A 155 -4.39 0.21 -14.08
N LYS A 156 -5.29 -0.74 -14.38
CA LYS A 156 -6.66 -0.40 -14.82
C LYS A 156 -7.51 -0.03 -13.61
N ALA A 157 -8.47 0.87 -13.80
CA ALA A 157 -9.37 1.31 -12.72
C ALA A 157 -10.20 0.16 -12.12
N SER A 158 -10.44 -0.88 -12.89
CA SER A 158 -11.24 -2.05 -12.52
C SER A 158 -10.39 -3.20 -11.94
N ARG A 159 -9.28 -2.91 -11.26
CA ARG A 159 -8.47 -3.95 -10.63
C ARG A 159 -9.27 -4.72 -9.58
N LYS A 160 -9.49 -6.00 -9.81
CA LYS A 160 -9.96 -6.95 -8.79
C LYS A 160 -8.77 -7.76 -8.29
N ILE A 161 -8.47 -7.68 -7.01
CA ILE A 161 -7.43 -8.49 -6.39
C ILE A 161 -8.03 -9.85 -6.09
N ALA A 162 -7.48 -10.91 -6.69
CA ALA A 162 -7.87 -12.26 -6.37
C ALA A 162 -7.53 -12.55 -4.89
N PRO A 163 -8.45 -13.11 -4.09
CA PRO A 163 -8.16 -13.46 -2.72
C PRO A 163 -7.07 -14.54 -2.67
N LYS A 164 -5.94 -14.24 -2.03
CA LYS A 164 -4.91 -15.24 -1.76
C LYS A 164 -5.47 -16.17 -0.67
N ARG A 165 -5.60 -17.45 -0.98
CA ARG A 165 -6.04 -18.44 0.02
C ARG A 165 -4.94 -18.64 1.04
N LEU A 166 -5.32 -18.67 2.31
CA LEU A 166 -4.45 -19.11 3.41
C LEU A 166 -4.12 -20.60 3.17
N VAL A 167 -2.84 -20.93 3.19
CA VAL A 167 -2.34 -22.30 3.26
C VAL A 167 -2.08 -22.63 4.73
#